data_17cee47aa6e7fc9b9366e20b9a33ff2f
#
_entry.id   17cee47aa6e7fc9b9366e20b9a33ff2f
#
_cell.length_a   1.000
_cell.length_b   1.000
_cell.length_c   1.000
_cell.angle_alpha   90.00
_cell.angle_beta   90.00
_cell.angle_gamma   90.00
#
_symmetry.space_group_name_H-M   'P 1'
#
loop_
_entity.id
_entity.type
_entity.pdbx_description
1 polymer ?
#
loop_
_entity_poly.entity_id
_entity_poly.type
_entity_poly.pdbx_seq_one_letter_code
_entity_poly.pdbx_strand_id
1 'polypeptide(L)'
;MRKSLITTAVLGALAAPSFLFAADAAPAPDLTVAYNVGLYSQYIFRVLTQTNRQPALQGGIDLTHSSGFYLGAWASNISWLRDSYLGGDPTYNSGGHMELDIYGGYRYSFANGLGIDVGALQYLYPGSRNRSAFASANTTELYGALSYGWVQAKISTVVSDGAWSIGKADSQPAGAKDAQGTYYAEINATIPVSDLIGAKDGVASGITGIAHIARQEFNAGTYNDPSSYTDYKLGLQKSFNEGALSGVNVGGYWTYANTKDSAWVYKDRNIGDSTGTVFVQKTF
;
A
#
# COMPACT_ATOMS: atom_id res chain seq x y z
N MET A 1 -34.82 1.28 -12.30
CA MET A 1 -33.95 1.23 -11.11
C MET A 1 -32.55 1.61 -11.55
N ARG A 2 -32.07 2.79 -11.20
CA ARG A 2 -30.73 3.25 -11.56
C ARG A 2 -29.73 2.54 -10.64
N LYS A 3 -28.90 1.66 -11.20
CA LYS A 3 -27.78 1.05 -10.45
C LYS A 3 -26.66 2.08 -10.36
N SER A 4 -26.32 2.44 -9.14
CA SER A 4 -25.25 3.37 -8.82
C SER A 4 -23.91 2.73 -9.17
N LEU A 5 -23.13 3.37 -10.02
CA LEU A 5 -21.72 3.04 -10.25
C LEU A 5 -20.94 3.54 -9.03
N ILE A 6 -20.54 2.65 -8.14
CA ILE A 6 -19.62 3.01 -7.05
C ILE A 6 -18.21 2.96 -7.62
N THR A 7 -17.64 4.12 -7.89
CA THR A 7 -16.22 4.23 -8.26
C THR A 7 -15.40 4.07 -6.97
N THR A 8 -14.73 2.95 -6.84
CA THR A 8 -13.88 2.71 -5.67
C THR A 8 -12.55 3.41 -5.86
N ALA A 9 -12.27 4.37 -5.00
CA ALA A 9 -11.00 5.06 -4.98
C ALA A 9 -9.86 4.14 -4.53
N VAL A 10 -8.78 4.15 -5.28
CA VAL A 10 -7.53 3.49 -4.91
C VAL A 10 -6.92 4.26 -3.76
N LEU A 11 -6.92 3.68 -2.56
CA LEU A 11 -6.09 4.13 -1.45
C LEU A 11 -4.64 3.76 -1.78
N GLY A 12 -3.74 4.71 -1.68
CA GLY A 12 -2.34 4.59 -2.08
C GLY A 12 -1.70 3.24 -1.73
N ALA A 13 -1.00 2.70 -2.69
CA ALA A 13 -0.20 1.46 -2.69
C ALA A 13 -0.76 0.36 -1.77
N LEU A 14 -1.83 -0.35 -2.18
CA LEU A 14 -2.37 -1.61 -1.61
C LEU A 14 -3.87 -1.60 -1.23
N ALA A 15 -4.70 -0.71 -1.79
CA ALA A 15 -6.14 -0.95 -1.73
C ALA A 15 -6.54 -1.87 -2.90
N ALA A 16 -7.06 -3.04 -2.57
CA ALA A 16 -7.68 -3.91 -3.54
C ALA A 16 -8.82 -3.15 -4.26
N PRO A 17 -8.86 -3.16 -5.58
CA PRO A 17 -10.00 -2.64 -6.29
C PRO A 17 -11.24 -3.47 -5.93
N SER A 18 -12.30 -2.81 -5.48
CA SER A 18 -13.58 -3.46 -5.28
C SER A 18 -14.15 -3.81 -6.65
N PHE A 19 -14.43 -5.07 -6.88
CA PHE A 19 -15.07 -5.54 -8.11
C PHE A 19 -16.55 -5.17 -8.07
N LEU A 20 -17.00 -4.35 -9.03
CA LEU A 20 -18.42 -4.06 -9.24
C LEU A 20 -18.91 -4.83 -10.46
N PHE A 21 -19.93 -5.64 -10.26
CA PHE A 21 -20.64 -6.31 -11.35
C PHE A 21 -21.52 -5.28 -12.07
N ALA A 22 -21.21 -4.97 -13.33
CA ALA A 22 -22.08 -4.21 -14.21
C ALA A 22 -22.96 -5.18 -15.01
N ALA A 23 -24.27 -4.97 -14.95
CA ALA A 23 -25.20 -5.53 -15.92
C ALA A 23 -25.50 -4.45 -16.97
N ASP A 24 -25.33 -4.80 -18.26
CA ASP A 24 -25.75 -4.06 -19.45
C ASP A 24 -25.45 -2.53 -19.45
N ALA A 25 -24.17 -2.20 -19.54
CA ALA A 25 -23.69 -0.87 -19.95
C ALA A 25 -23.12 -0.96 -21.37
N ALA A 26 -23.04 0.19 -22.07
CA ALA A 26 -22.29 0.30 -23.33
C ALA A 26 -20.90 -0.36 -23.17
N PRO A 27 -20.33 -0.94 -24.25
CA PRO A 27 -19.01 -1.57 -24.13
C PRO A 27 -18.04 -0.61 -23.47
N ALA A 28 -17.42 -1.06 -22.37
CA ALA A 28 -16.38 -0.27 -21.71
C ALA A 28 -15.25 0.00 -22.72
N PRO A 29 -14.61 1.18 -22.69
CA PRO A 29 -13.47 1.44 -23.55
C PRO A 29 -12.40 0.39 -23.32
N ASP A 30 -11.69 -0.03 -24.36
CA ASP A 30 -10.64 -1.05 -24.27
C ASP A 30 -9.54 -0.66 -23.27
N LEU A 31 -9.31 0.64 -23.11
CA LEU A 31 -8.33 1.20 -22.15
C LEU A 31 -8.99 2.27 -21.28
N THR A 32 -8.91 2.12 -19.98
CA THR A 32 -9.31 3.12 -18.99
C THR A 32 -8.07 3.69 -18.32
N VAL A 33 -8.02 5.01 -18.14
CA VAL A 33 -6.97 5.74 -17.42
C VAL A 33 -7.60 6.39 -16.19
N ALA A 34 -7.01 6.21 -15.03
CA ALA A 34 -7.40 6.86 -13.79
C ALA A 34 -6.19 7.57 -13.18
N TYR A 35 -6.44 8.73 -12.56
CA TYR A 35 -5.43 9.49 -11.82
C TYR A 35 -5.90 9.68 -10.39
N ASN A 36 -4.96 9.73 -9.47
CA ASN A 36 -5.27 10.11 -8.11
C ASN A 36 -4.21 11.05 -7.54
N VAL A 37 -4.63 11.91 -6.62
CA VAL A 37 -3.75 12.74 -5.80
C VAL A 37 -4.34 12.87 -4.41
N GLY A 38 -3.51 12.80 -3.37
CA GLY A 38 -3.96 12.87 -1.98
C GLY A 38 -2.96 13.53 -1.06
N LEU A 39 -3.51 14.19 -0.02
CA LEU A 39 -2.76 14.72 1.09
C LEU A 39 -3.11 13.90 2.33
N TYR A 40 -2.09 13.42 3.00
CA TYR A 40 -2.18 12.58 4.18
C TYR A 40 -1.42 13.26 5.33
N SER A 41 -1.90 13.11 6.57
CA SER A 41 -1.15 13.60 7.73
C SER A 41 0.19 12.88 7.92
N GLN A 42 0.32 11.67 7.35
CA GLN A 42 1.57 10.91 7.21
C GLN A 42 1.40 9.81 6.16
N TYR A 43 2.50 9.32 5.60
CA TYR A 43 2.49 8.12 4.76
C TYR A 43 2.68 6.87 5.62
N ILE A 44 1.76 5.92 5.50
CA ILE A 44 1.82 4.60 6.16
C ILE A 44 1.92 3.52 5.09
N PHE A 45 3.01 2.75 5.11
CA PHE A 45 3.21 1.56 4.29
C PHE A 45 3.34 0.32 5.18
N ARG A 46 2.52 -0.72 4.97
CA ARG A 46 2.48 -1.92 5.81
C ARG A 46 2.49 -1.57 7.31
N VAL A 47 1.67 -0.58 7.64
CA VAL A 47 1.47 -0.03 8.99
C VAL A 47 2.68 0.73 9.59
N LEU A 48 3.82 0.81 8.89
CA LEU A 48 4.98 1.59 9.29
C LEU A 48 4.93 3.01 8.72
N THR A 49 5.17 4.05 9.54
CA THR A 49 5.24 5.43 9.03
C THR A 49 6.50 5.65 8.18
N GLN A 50 6.31 6.14 6.96
CA GLN A 50 7.39 6.39 5.99
C GLN A 50 7.90 7.84 6.04
N THR A 51 7.13 8.72 6.69
CA THR A 51 7.42 10.17 6.80
C THR A 51 7.65 10.62 8.23
N ASN A 52 7.92 9.68 9.15
CA ASN A 52 8.10 9.94 10.58
C ASN A 52 6.98 10.84 11.15
N ARG A 53 5.72 10.52 10.79
CA ARG A 53 4.48 11.25 11.17
C ARG A 53 4.41 12.68 10.63
N GLN A 54 5.09 12.98 9.52
CA GLN A 54 4.99 14.25 8.81
C GLN A 54 4.08 14.12 7.59
N PRO A 55 3.51 15.23 7.09
CA PRO A 55 2.60 15.21 5.94
C PRO A 55 3.20 14.56 4.70
N ALA A 56 2.34 13.85 3.96
CA ALA A 56 2.67 13.21 2.71
C ALA A 56 1.76 13.68 1.58
N LEU A 57 2.37 14.02 0.44
CA LEU A 57 1.72 14.18 -0.85
C LEU A 57 1.92 12.90 -1.64
N GLN A 58 0.81 12.30 -2.08
CA GLN A 58 0.81 11.03 -2.78
C GLN A 58 -0.01 11.14 -4.06
N GLY A 59 0.36 10.38 -5.09
CA GLY A 59 -0.41 10.35 -6.31
C GLY A 59 0.03 9.27 -7.28
N GLY A 60 -0.86 8.93 -8.21
CA GLY A 60 -0.59 7.87 -9.17
C GLY A 60 -1.43 7.95 -10.43
N ILE A 61 -1.09 7.07 -11.36
CA ILE A 61 -1.79 6.83 -12.61
C ILE A 61 -1.95 5.33 -12.80
N ASP A 62 -3.15 4.91 -13.21
CA ASP A 62 -3.52 3.53 -13.49
C ASP A 62 -4.06 3.41 -14.92
N LEU A 63 -3.54 2.46 -15.66
CA LEU A 63 -4.01 2.04 -16.98
C LEU A 63 -4.63 0.64 -16.83
N THR A 64 -5.89 0.48 -17.21
CA THR A 64 -6.59 -0.82 -17.15
C THR A 64 -7.16 -1.15 -18.52
N HIS A 65 -6.82 -2.31 -19.06
CA HIS A 65 -7.34 -2.82 -20.30
C HIS A 65 -8.54 -3.75 -20.05
N SER A 66 -9.52 -3.76 -20.96
CA SER A 66 -10.75 -4.57 -20.87
C SER A 66 -10.49 -6.08 -20.73
N SER A 67 -9.33 -6.56 -21.19
CA SER A 67 -8.90 -7.96 -20.99
C SER A 67 -8.51 -8.33 -19.56
N GLY A 68 -8.36 -7.34 -18.64
CA GLY A 68 -7.93 -7.54 -17.28
C GLY A 68 -6.46 -7.18 -16.99
N PHE A 69 -5.64 -6.93 -18.03
CA PHE A 69 -4.28 -6.43 -17.81
C PHE A 69 -4.30 -4.99 -17.31
N TYR A 70 -3.36 -4.65 -16.43
CA TYR A 70 -3.18 -3.30 -15.93
C TYR A 70 -1.70 -2.96 -15.74
N LEU A 71 -1.41 -1.66 -15.77
CA LEU A 71 -0.11 -1.06 -15.48
C LEU A 71 -0.35 0.24 -14.71
N GLY A 72 0.47 0.52 -13.71
CA GLY A 72 0.36 1.76 -12.95
C GLY A 72 1.71 2.26 -12.46
N ALA A 73 1.70 3.52 -12.05
CA ALA A 73 2.79 4.16 -11.34
C ALA A 73 2.23 5.03 -10.21
N TRP A 74 2.93 5.05 -9.09
CA TRP A 74 2.56 5.83 -7.92
C TRP A 74 3.80 6.41 -7.26
N ALA A 75 3.67 7.53 -6.56
CA ALA A 75 4.76 8.17 -5.85
C ALA A 75 4.30 8.87 -4.57
N SER A 76 5.24 8.99 -3.61
CA SER A 76 5.08 9.74 -2.37
C SER A 76 6.41 10.34 -1.93
N ASN A 77 6.35 11.44 -1.17
CA ASN A 77 7.49 11.83 -0.36
C ASN A 77 7.65 10.89 0.83
N ILE A 78 8.90 10.68 1.24
CA ILE A 78 9.31 9.85 2.38
C ILE A 78 10.44 10.54 3.16
N SER A 79 10.70 10.09 4.40
CA SER A 79 11.86 10.55 5.17
C SER A 79 12.73 9.42 5.71
N TRP A 80 12.19 8.22 5.89
CA TRP A 80 12.85 7.13 6.62
C TRP A 80 14.25 6.76 6.10
N LEU A 81 14.53 6.91 4.81
CA LEU A 81 15.87 6.67 4.24
C LEU A 81 16.91 7.70 4.68
N ARG A 82 16.47 8.88 5.13
CA ARG A 82 17.30 9.99 5.60
C ARG A 82 17.25 10.17 7.11
N ASP A 83 16.31 9.55 7.78
CA ASP A 83 16.25 9.53 9.24
C ASP A 83 17.36 8.60 9.78
N SER A 84 17.96 8.95 10.93
CA SER A 84 18.95 8.07 11.58
C SER A 84 18.29 6.72 11.95
N TYR A 85 18.99 5.64 11.63
CA TYR A 85 18.52 4.28 11.94
C TYR A 85 19.18 3.79 13.23
N LEU A 86 18.38 3.42 14.23
CA LEU A 86 18.83 2.96 15.54
C LEU A 86 19.86 3.92 16.21
N GLY A 87 19.72 5.22 15.99
CA GLY A 87 20.63 6.26 16.51
C GLY A 87 21.97 6.35 15.78
N GLY A 88 22.16 5.60 14.71
CA GLY A 88 23.34 5.63 13.84
C GLY A 88 23.13 6.45 12.58
N ASP A 89 23.89 6.10 11.53
CA ASP A 89 23.83 6.74 10.23
C ASP A 89 22.50 6.48 9.51
N PRO A 90 22.04 7.41 8.66
CA PRO A 90 20.89 7.18 7.81
C PRO A 90 21.19 6.11 6.75
N THR A 91 20.14 5.47 6.25
CA THR A 91 20.24 4.46 5.20
C THR A 91 20.78 5.01 3.90
N TYR A 92 20.48 6.29 3.59
CA TYR A 92 20.95 6.99 2.39
C TYR A 92 21.81 8.19 2.74
N ASN A 93 22.95 8.33 2.05
CA ASN A 93 23.88 9.47 2.19
C ASN A 93 23.32 10.74 1.50
N SER A 94 22.59 10.58 0.38
CA SER A 94 21.96 11.69 -0.35
C SER A 94 20.72 11.20 -1.13
N GLY A 95 19.79 12.11 -1.46
CA GLY A 95 18.48 11.74 -2.03
C GLY A 95 17.62 11.00 -1.01
N GLY A 96 16.81 10.00 -1.45
CA GLY A 96 16.01 9.19 -0.54
C GLY A 96 14.81 9.93 0.08
N HIS A 97 14.29 10.95 -0.59
CA HIS A 97 13.11 11.71 -0.14
C HIS A 97 11.82 11.33 -0.89
N MET A 98 11.92 10.40 -1.83
CA MET A 98 10.82 9.98 -2.68
C MET A 98 10.82 8.46 -2.83
N GLU A 99 9.62 7.89 -2.82
CA GLU A 99 9.30 6.54 -3.28
C GLU A 99 8.58 6.65 -4.60
N LEU A 100 8.97 5.82 -5.57
CA LEU A 100 8.32 5.65 -6.85
C LEU A 100 8.04 4.17 -7.06
N ASP A 101 6.78 3.83 -7.28
CA ASP A 101 6.33 2.47 -7.53
C ASP A 101 5.90 2.32 -8.97
N ILE A 102 6.30 1.23 -9.61
CA ILE A 102 5.83 0.80 -10.93
C ILE A 102 5.28 -0.61 -10.77
N TYR A 103 4.03 -0.80 -11.15
CA TYR A 103 3.35 -2.08 -10.98
C TYR A 103 2.53 -2.45 -12.20
N GLY A 104 2.32 -3.75 -12.36
CA GLY A 104 1.45 -4.27 -13.40
C GLY A 104 1.06 -5.71 -13.13
N GLY A 105 -0.03 -6.13 -13.76
CA GLY A 105 -0.55 -7.47 -13.52
C GLY A 105 -1.77 -7.78 -14.36
N TYR A 106 -2.45 -8.83 -13.91
CA TYR A 106 -3.69 -9.30 -14.51
C TYR A 106 -4.72 -9.59 -13.41
N ARG A 107 -5.92 -9.04 -13.55
CA ARG A 107 -7.05 -9.32 -12.67
C ARG A 107 -8.24 -9.86 -13.44
N TYR A 108 -8.97 -10.75 -12.77
CA TYR A 108 -10.16 -11.36 -13.34
C TYR A 108 -11.23 -11.57 -12.28
N SER A 109 -12.48 -11.32 -12.65
CA SER A 109 -13.65 -11.56 -11.80
C SER A 109 -14.52 -12.66 -12.38
N PHE A 110 -14.72 -13.71 -11.61
CA PHE A 110 -15.58 -14.83 -11.97
C PHE A 110 -17.05 -14.49 -11.73
N ALA A 111 -17.95 -15.14 -12.45
CA ALA A 111 -19.40 -14.93 -12.32
C ALA A 111 -19.95 -15.26 -10.92
N ASN A 112 -19.27 -16.10 -10.15
CA ASN A 112 -19.63 -16.44 -8.77
C ASN A 112 -19.20 -15.42 -7.71
N GLY A 113 -18.59 -14.28 -8.13
CA GLY A 113 -18.13 -13.21 -7.23
C GLY A 113 -16.72 -13.37 -6.70
N LEU A 114 -16.01 -14.45 -7.06
CA LEU A 114 -14.58 -14.57 -6.76
C LEU A 114 -13.77 -13.68 -7.71
N GLY A 115 -12.81 -12.95 -7.17
CA GLY A 115 -11.81 -12.19 -7.93
C GLY A 115 -10.41 -12.74 -7.71
N ILE A 116 -9.59 -12.68 -8.76
CA ILE A 116 -8.15 -12.95 -8.68
C ILE A 116 -7.38 -11.72 -9.16
N ASP A 117 -6.20 -11.50 -8.59
CA ASP A 117 -5.24 -10.48 -9.03
C ASP A 117 -3.83 -11.05 -8.87
N VAL A 118 -3.03 -11.06 -9.93
CA VAL A 118 -1.63 -11.49 -9.91
C VAL A 118 -0.77 -10.44 -10.61
N GLY A 119 0.38 -10.14 -10.05
CA GLY A 119 1.22 -9.08 -10.62
C GLY A 119 2.59 -8.97 -10.00
N ALA A 120 3.28 -7.92 -10.42
CA ALA A 120 4.58 -7.52 -9.93
C ALA A 120 4.57 -6.03 -9.55
N LEU A 121 5.38 -5.69 -8.58
CA LEU A 121 5.57 -4.33 -8.09
C LEU A 121 7.06 -4.07 -7.88
N GLN A 122 7.54 -2.96 -8.43
CA GLN A 122 8.89 -2.45 -8.24
C GLN A 122 8.83 -1.16 -7.42
N TYR A 123 9.40 -1.20 -6.24
CA TYR A 123 9.67 -0.01 -5.42
C TYR A 123 11.02 0.57 -5.80
N LEU A 124 11.06 1.87 -6.06
CA LEU A 124 12.26 2.62 -6.44
C LEU A 124 12.48 3.79 -5.48
N TYR A 125 13.70 3.91 -4.98
CA TYR A 125 14.12 4.95 -4.06
C TYR A 125 15.31 5.72 -4.64
N PRO A 126 15.07 6.84 -5.38
CA PRO A 126 16.13 7.62 -5.97
C PRO A 126 17.07 8.21 -4.92
N GLY A 127 18.38 7.99 -5.07
CA GLY A 127 19.40 8.51 -4.16
C GLY A 127 20.62 7.61 -4.04
N SER A 128 21.52 7.96 -3.13
CA SER A 128 22.76 7.24 -2.87
C SER A 128 22.70 6.59 -1.49
N ARG A 129 22.54 5.26 -1.45
CA ARG A 129 22.53 4.50 -0.20
C ARG A 129 23.92 4.44 0.44
N ASN A 130 23.97 4.24 1.74
CA ASN A 130 25.17 3.82 2.47
C ASN A 130 25.40 2.31 2.23
N ARG A 131 26.15 1.99 1.17
CA ARG A 131 26.32 0.61 0.67
C ARG A 131 27.04 -0.31 1.63
N SER A 132 27.90 0.23 2.49
CA SER A 132 28.65 -0.57 3.45
C SER A 132 27.77 -1.06 4.60
N ALA A 133 26.72 -0.33 4.97
CA ALA A 133 25.87 -0.64 6.10
C ALA A 133 24.54 -1.31 5.72
N PHE A 134 23.98 -0.99 4.55
CA PHE A 134 22.64 -1.39 4.17
C PHE A 134 22.56 -2.08 2.80
N ALA A 135 21.62 -3.00 2.65
CA ALA A 135 21.23 -3.57 1.37
C ALA A 135 20.53 -2.52 0.47
N SER A 136 20.12 -2.88 -0.73
CA SER A 136 19.30 -2.02 -1.58
C SER A 136 17.93 -1.78 -0.94
N ALA A 137 17.48 -0.51 -0.94
CA ALA A 137 16.10 -0.21 -0.60
C ALA A 137 15.14 -0.53 -1.76
N ASN A 138 15.62 -0.44 -3.02
CA ASN A 138 14.83 -0.86 -4.18
C ASN A 138 14.42 -2.32 -4.02
N THR A 139 13.12 -2.58 -4.15
CA THR A 139 12.53 -3.88 -3.84
C THR A 139 11.62 -4.29 -4.98
N THR A 140 11.71 -5.53 -5.42
CA THR A 140 10.81 -6.13 -6.40
C THR A 140 9.99 -7.21 -5.73
N GLU A 141 8.68 -7.15 -5.88
CA GLU A 141 7.75 -8.16 -5.38
C GLU A 141 6.93 -8.78 -6.50
N LEU A 142 6.62 -10.07 -6.35
CA LEU A 142 5.51 -10.72 -7.02
C LEU A 142 4.37 -10.88 -6.03
N TYR A 143 3.14 -10.77 -6.48
CA TYR A 143 1.98 -10.94 -5.60
C TYR A 143 0.84 -11.70 -6.25
N GLY A 144 0.02 -12.30 -5.39
CA GLY A 144 -1.25 -12.92 -5.74
C GLY A 144 -2.31 -12.59 -4.69
N ALA A 145 -3.53 -12.32 -5.16
CA ALA A 145 -4.66 -12.01 -4.29
C ALA A 145 -5.93 -12.73 -4.73
N LEU A 146 -6.75 -13.07 -3.75
CA LEU A 146 -8.11 -13.59 -3.91
C LEU A 146 -9.06 -12.63 -3.21
N SER A 147 -10.18 -12.28 -3.85
CA SER A 147 -11.22 -11.43 -3.28
C SER A 147 -12.60 -12.08 -3.40
N TYR A 148 -13.42 -11.90 -2.37
CA TYR A 148 -14.81 -12.30 -2.39
C TYR A 148 -15.65 -11.32 -1.57
N GLY A 149 -16.67 -10.73 -2.19
CA GLY A 149 -17.46 -9.67 -1.58
C GLY A 149 -16.57 -8.47 -1.21
N TRP A 150 -16.48 -8.17 0.07
CA TRP A 150 -15.73 -7.04 0.61
C TRP A 150 -14.43 -7.44 1.35
N VAL A 151 -14.00 -8.70 1.19
CA VAL A 151 -12.78 -9.25 1.79
C VAL A 151 -11.79 -9.65 0.69
N GLN A 152 -10.52 -9.36 0.93
CA GLN A 152 -9.40 -9.83 0.10
C GLN A 152 -8.33 -10.45 0.98
N ALA A 153 -7.78 -11.58 0.52
CA ALA A 153 -6.52 -12.15 1.00
C ALA A 153 -5.45 -11.95 -0.07
N LYS A 154 -4.28 -11.44 0.32
CA LYS A 154 -3.15 -11.21 -0.60
C LYS A 154 -1.85 -11.71 0.04
N ILE A 155 -0.97 -12.23 -0.80
CA ILE A 155 0.42 -12.51 -0.45
C ILE A 155 1.33 -11.84 -1.47
N SER A 156 2.38 -11.17 -0.95
CA SER A 156 3.46 -10.59 -1.74
C SER A 156 4.77 -11.21 -1.31
N THR A 157 5.66 -11.53 -2.25
CA THR A 157 6.99 -12.08 -1.96
C THR A 157 8.07 -11.29 -2.67
N VAL A 158 9.14 -10.97 -1.95
CA VAL A 158 10.32 -10.28 -2.47
C VAL A 158 11.12 -11.25 -3.33
N VAL A 159 11.48 -10.82 -4.55
CA VAL A 159 12.34 -11.55 -5.51
C VAL A 159 13.66 -10.83 -5.77
N SER A 160 13.84 -9.60 -5.28
CA SER A 160 15.10 -8.86 -5.28
C SER A 160 16.01 -9.24 -4.11
N ASP A 161 17.31 -8.95 -4.22
CA ASP A 161 18.30 -9.24 -3.16
C ASP A 161 18.09 -8.39 -1.90
N GLY A 162 17.61 -7.15 -2.04
CA GLY A 162 17.25 -6.25 -0.94
C GLY A 162 15.75 -6.14 -0.77
N ALA A 163 15.31 -5.94 0.47
CA ALA A 163 13.94 -5.62 0.85
C ALA A 163 13.95 -4.41 1.77
N TRP A 164 13.67 -3.21 1.24
CA TRP A 164 13.64 -1.94 1.99
C TRP A 164 14.87 -1.75 2.88
N SER A 165 16.07 -1.91 2.29
CA SER A 165 17.38 -1.83 2.93
C SER A 165 17.76 -2.99 3.86
N ILE A 166 16.89 -3.98 4.05
CA ILE A 166 17.17 -5.23 4.74
C ILE A 166 17.70 -6.25 3.74
N GLY A 167 18.70 -7.04 4.12
CA GLY A 167 19.40 -8.01 3.30
C GLY A 167 20.91 -7.80 3.34
N LYS A 168 21.60 -8.32 2.32
CA LYS A 168 23.07 -8.27 2.26
C LYS A 168 23.58 -6.89 1.86
N ALA A 169 24.39 -6.26 2.72
CA ALA A 169 25.17 -5.05 2.43
C ALA A 169 26.50 -5.39 1.71
N ASP A 170 27.09 -4.39 1.02
CA ASP A 170 28.33 -4.59 0.23
C ASP A 170 29.54 -5.01 1.08
N SER A 171 29.61 -4.59 2.36
CA SER A 171 30.68 -4.97 3.31
C SER A 171 30.55 -6.37 3.89
N GLN A 172 29.42 -7.03 3.70
CA GLN A 172 29.17 -8.35 4.27
C GLN A 172 29.81 -9.46 3.42
N PRO A 173 30.20 -10.61 4.03
CA PRO A 173 30.85 -11.70 3.31
C PRO A 173 29.95 -12.29 2.23
N ALA A 174 30.55 -12.96 1.25
CA ALA A 174 29.85 -13.57 0.12
C ALA A 174 28.72 -14.55 0.53
N GLY A 175 28.82 -15.16 1.71
CA GLY A 175 27.81 -16.08 2.24
C GLY A 175 26.69 -15.40 3.05
N ALA A 176 26.69 -14.07 3.17
CA ALA A 176 25.59 -13.37 3.84
C ALA A 176 24.31 -13.50 3.02
N LYS A 177 23.19 -13.67 3.72
CA LYS A 177 21.89 -13.93 3.10
C LYS A 177 21.28 -12.63 2.59
N ASP A 178 20.78 -12.64 1.37
CA ASP A 178 19.91 -11.62 0.81
C ASP A 178 18.48 -11.69 1.39
N ALA A 179 17.57 -10.85 0.89
CA ALA A 179 16.20 -10.77 1.38
C ALA A 179 15.17 -11.51 0.51
N GLN A 180 15.62 -12.28 -0.48
CA GLN A 180 14.70 -13.06 -1.33
C GLN A 180 13.87 -14.03 -0.49
N GLY A 181 12.55 -14.12 -0.81
CA GLY A 181 11.60 -14.93 -0.06
C GLY A 181 11.04 -14.24 1.19
N THR A 182 11.43 -12.99 1.48
CA THR A 182 10.68 -12.12 2.39
C THR A 182 9.25 -12.01 1.87
N TYR A 183 8.24 -12.15 2.75
CA TYR A 183 6.85 -12.09 2.30
C TYR A 183 5.97 -11.26 3.22
N TYR A 184 4.86 -10.78 2.66
CA TYR A 184 3.79 -10.11 3.38
C TYR A 184 2.47 -10.78 3.05
N ALA A 185 1.83 -11.38 4.05
CA ALA A 185 0.52 -12.02 3.94
C ALA A 185 -0.51 -11.19 4.66
N GLU A 186 -1.57 -10.78 3.96
CA GLU A 186 -2.55 -9.82 4.44
C GLU A 186 -4.00 -10.24 4.17
N ILE A 187 -4.88 -9.84 5.07
CA ILE A 187 -6.34 -9.88 4.90
C ILE A 187 -6.85 -8.46 5.04
N ASN A 188 -7.55 -7.99 4.03
CA ASN A 188 -8.15 -6.68 3.94
C ASN A 188 -9.67 -6.80 3.89
N ALA A 189 -10.39 -5.91 4.56
CA ALA A 189 -11.84 -5.78 4.45
C ALA A 189 -12.23 -4.32 4.19
N THR A 190 -13.04 -4.14 3.13
CA THR A 190 -13.64 -2.86 2.75
C THR A 190 -15.14 -2.94 3.00
N ILE A 191 -15.55 -2.62 4.21
CA ILE A 191 -16.89 -2.87 4.75
C ILE A 191 -17.85 -1.79 4.25
N PRO A 192 -18.91 -2.11 3.48
CA PRO A 192 -19.85 -1.12 2.94
C PRO A 192 -20.82 -0.63 4.02
N VAL A 193 -20.35 0.19 4.96
CA VAL A 193 -21.10 0.61 6.15
C VAL A 193 -22.41 1.28 5.76
N SER A 194 -22.41 2.19 4.78
CA SER A 194 -23.61 2.87 4.32
C SER A 194 -24.69 1.89 3.84
N ASP A 195 -24.31 0.86 3.09
CA ASP A 195 -25.25 -0.14 2.57
C ASP A 195 -25.81 -1.00 3.69
N LEU A 196 -24.95 -1.40 4.64
CA LEU A 196 -25.36 -2.22 5.79
C LEU A 196 -26.36 -1.51 6.71
N ILE A 197 -26.24 -0.18 6.85
CA ILE A 197 -27.20 0.62 7.65
C ILE A 197 -28.33 1.22 6.80
N GLY A 198 -28.38 0.95 5.50
CA GLY A 198 -29.41 1.45 4.60
C GLY A 198 -29.32 2.95 4.27
N ALA A 199 -28.17 3.58 4.48
CA ALA A 199 -27.96 5.01 4.23
C ALA A 199 -27.66 5.28 2.75
N LYS A 200 -28.69 5.61 1.97
CA LYS A 200 -28.60 5.85 0.52
C LYS A 200 -28.22 7.29 0.18
N ASP A 201 -28.45 8.22 1.09
CA ASP A 201 -28.23 9.66 0.91
C ASP A 201 -27.77 10.33 2.21
N GLY A 202 -27.50 11.63 2.15
CA GLY A 202 -27.10 12.44 3.29
C GLY A 202 -25.67 12.15 3.79
N VAL A 203 -25.42 12.52 5.04
CA VAL A 203 -24.08 12.46 5.65
C VAL A 203 -23.55 11.04 5.77
N ALA A 204 -24.43 10.08 6.01
CA ALA A 204 -24.08 8.67 6.21
C ALA A 204 -23.91 7.87 4.91
N SER A 205 -24.24 8.42 3.74
CA SER A 205 -24.02 7.75 2.45
C SER A 205 -22.54 7.73 2.08
N GLY A 206 -22.08 6.72 1.32
CA GLY A 206 -20.70 6.60 0.84
C GLY A 206 -19.67 6.33 1.96
N ILE A 207 -20.09 5.91 3.15
CA ILE A 207 -19.18 5.54 4.24
C ILE A 207 -18.75 4.09 4.06
N THR A 208 -17.45 3.88 4.13
CA THR A 208 -16.79 2.57 4.05
C THR A 208 -15.93 2.38 5.30
N GLY A 209 -16.03 1.21 5.92
CA GLY A 209 -15.12 0.76 6.97
C GLY A 209 -13.89 0.11 6.37
N ILE A 210 -12.75 0.29 7.00
CA ILE A 210 -11.46 -0.28 6.64
C ILE A 210 -11.01 -1.16 7.79
N ALA A 211 -10.72 -2.42 7.54
CA ALA A 211 -10.08 -3.32 8.49
C ALA A 211 -8.99 -4.13 7.81
N HIS A 212 -7.87 -4.32 8.50
CA HIS A 212 -6.72 -5.00 7.96
C HIS A 212 -5.94 -5.69 9.08
N ILE A 213 -5.43 -6.88 8.78
CA ILE A 213 -4.45 -7.61 9.57
C ILE A 213 -3.45 -8.25 8.60
N ALA A 214 -2.16 -8.20 8.97
CA ALA A 214 -1.14 -8.83 8.16
C ALA A 214 0.05 -9.33 8.96
N ARG A 215 0.87 -10.15 8.31
CA ARG A 215 2.17 -10.62 8.78
C ARG A 215 3.24 -10.29 7.75
N GLN A 216 4.24 -9.49 8.16
CA GLN A 216 5.50 -9.31 7.45
C GLN A 216 6.51 -10.30 8.00
N GLU A 217 7.07 -11.14 7.15
CA GLU A 217 8.14 -12.08 7.52
C GLU A 217 9.37 -11.80 6.67
N PHE A 218 10.48 -11.42 7.31
CA PHE A 218 11.74 -11.18 6.63
C PHE A 218 12.58 -12.46 6.56
N ASN A 219 13.16 -12.74 5.40
CA ASN A 219 14.00 -13.89 5.14
C ASN A 219 15.45 -13.46 4.86
N ALA A 220 16.06 -12.70 5.77
CA ALA A 220 17.37 -12.08 5.60
C ALA A 220 18.37 -12.45 6.73
N GLY A 221 18.42 -13.73 7.10
CA GLY A 221 19.38 -14.23 8.10
C GLY A 221 19.15 -13.61 9.49
N THR A 222 20.12 -12.86 9.98
CA THR A 222 20.07 -12.24 11.32
C THR A 222 18.97 -11.20 11.50
N TYR A 223 18.39 -10.70 10.41
CA TYR A 223 17.28 -9.73 10.45
C TYR A 223 15.89 -10.37 10.55
N ASN A 224 15.77 -11.69 10.38
CA ASN A 224 14.47 -12.36 10.31
C ASN A 224 13.63 -12.11 11.56
N ASP A 225 14.19 -12.39 12.75
CA ASP A 225 13.43 -12.29 13.99
C ASP A 225 13.11 -10.84 14.41
N PRO A 226 14.08 -9.92 14.53
CA PRO A 226 13.78 -8.56 14.98
C PRO A 226 12.98 -7.74 13.96
N SER A 227 13.09 -8.02 12.65
CA SER A 227 12.44 -7.25 11.60
C SER A 227 11.02 -7.71 11.27
N SER A 228 10.68 -8.98 11.54
CA SER A 228 9.35 -9.53 11.26
C SER A 228 8.33 -9.02 12.28
N TYR A 229 7.09 -8.72 11.81
CA TYR A 229 6.02 -8.17 12.64
C TYR A 229 4.63 -8.55 12.14
N THR A 230 3.64 -8.40 13.02
CA THR A 230 2.21 -8.46 12.68
C THR A 230 1.63 -7.07 12.82
N ASP A 231 0.74 -6.70 11.94
CA ASP A 231 0.17 -5.35 11.91
C ASP A 231 -1.34 -5.32 11.76
N TYR A 232 -1.92 -4.17 12.13
CA TYR A 232 -3.35 -3.95 12.21
C TYR A 232 -3.70 -2.54 11.75
N LYS A 233 -4.81 -2.41 10.99
CA LYS A 233 -5.38 -1.12 10.61
C LYS A 233 -6.90 -1.16 10.77
N LEU A 234 -7.46 -0.10 11.34
CA LEU A 234 -8.91 0.14 11.41
C LEU A 234 -9.21 1.58 11.03
N GLY A 235 -10.23 1.80 10.24
CA GLY A 235 -10.57 3.15 9.80
C GLY A 235 -11.95 3.29 9.20
N LEU A 236 -12.25 4.53 8.85
CA LEU A 236 -13.46 4.92 8.13
C LEU A 236 -13.09 5.91 7.03
N GLN A 237 -13.80 5.80 5.92
CA GLN A 237 -13.69 6.70 4.78
C GLN A 237 -15.08 7.10 4.32
N LYS A 238 -15.24 8.36 3.90
CA LYS A 238 -16.39 8.84 3.15
C LYS A 238 -15.97 9.14 1.71
N SER A 239 -16.67 8.55 0.75
CA SER A 239 -16.53 8.82 -0.67
C SER A 239 -17.67 9.72 -1.14
N PHE A 240 -17.33 10.76 -1.90
CA PHE A 240 -18.28 11.64 -2.54
C PHE A 240 -18.37 11.24 -4.02
N ASN A 241 -19.51 10.66 -4.41
CA ASN A 241 -19.70 10.11 -5.77
C ASN A 241 -20.43 11.07 -6.71
N GLU A 242 -20.92 12.22 -6.21
CA GLU A 242 -21.75 13.17 -6.95
C GLU A 242 -21.40 14.63 -6.63
N GLY A 243 -21.83 15.53 -7.50
CA GLY A 243 -21.66 16.98 -7.32
C GLY A 243 -20.22 17.45 -7.48
N ALA A 244 -19.92 18.61 -6.94
CA ALA A 244 -18.61 19.27 -7.04
C ALA A 244 -17.47 18.47 -6.36
N LEU A 245 -17.80 17.60 -5.41
CA LEU A 245 -16.85 16.74 -4.70
C LEU A 245 -16.75 15.33 -5.30
N SER A 246 -17.40 15.05 -6.42
CA SER A 246 -17.31 13.72 -7.06
C SER A 246 -15.87 13.26 -7.22
N GLY A 247 -15.57 12.02 -6.79
CA GLY A 247 -14.23 11.43 -6.77
C GLY A 247 -13.38 11.82 -5.56
N VAL A 248 -13.87 12.71 -4.66
CA VAL A 248 -13.15 13.03 -3.40
C VAL A 248 -13.47 11.98 -2.35
N ASN A 249 -12.42 11.56 -1.66
CA ASN A 249 -12.48 10.70 -0.48
C ASN A 249 -11.84 11.42 0.69
N VAL A 250 -12.50 11.40 1.84
CA VAL A 250 -11.94 11.88 3.11
C VAL A 250 -12.05 10.77 4.14
N GLY A 251 -11.03 10.61 4.96
CA GLY A 251 -11.05 9.52 5.93
C GLY A 251 -9.97 9.63 6.97
N GLY A 252 -9.99 8.63 7.83
CA GLY A 252 -8.95 8.44 8.83
C GLY A 252 -8.88 6.99 9.25
N TYR A 253 -7.69 6.58 9.68
CA TYR A 253 -7.46 5.24 10.18
C TYR A 253 -6.44 5.25 11.31
N TRP A 254 -6.58 4.30 12.19
CA TRP A 254 -5.63 3.93 13.19
C TRP A 254 -4.79 2.76 12.71
N THR A 255 -3.49 2.74 13.08
CA THR A 255 -2.55 1.69 12.74
C THR A 255 -1.67 1.32 13.93
N TYR A 256 -1.27 0.05 14.01
CA TYR A 256 -0.31 -0.48 14.97
C TYR A 256 0.38 -1.72 14.41
N ALA A 257 1.70 -1.80 14.57
CA ALA A 257 2.50 -2.98 14.29
C ALA A 257 3.28 -3.40 15.55
N ASN A 258 3.34 -4.71 15.83
CA ASN A 258 4.10 -5.23 16.98
C ASN A 258 5.60 -5.33 16.67
N THR A 259 6.17 -4.24 16.21
CA THR A 259 7.58 -4.10 15.84
C THR A 259 8.50 -4.08 17.08
N LYS A 260 9.75 -4.53 16.90
CA LYS A 260 10.79 -4.47 17.94
C LYS A 260 11.66 -3.23 17.73
N ASP A 261 11.99 -2.52 18.81
CA ASP A 261 12.86 -1.33 18.75
C ASP A 261 14.24 -1.65 18.17
N SER A 262 14.73 -2.88 18.38
CA SER A 262 16.00 -3.34 17.81
C SER A 262 16.07 -3.38 16.29
N ALA A 263 14.93 -3.16 15.59
CA ALA A 263 14.87 -3.18 14.14
C ALA A 263 14.09 -2.00 13.52
N TRP A 264 13.28 -1.29 14.30
CA TRP A 264 12.31 -0.36 13.71
C TRP A 264 12.31 1.06 14.31
N VAL A 265 13.41 1.43 15.00
CA VAL A 265 13.60 2.81 15.47
C VAL A 265 14.31 3.64 14.41
N TYR A 266 13.61 4.66 13.92
CA TYR A 266 14.12 5.68 13.02
C TYR A 266 14.01 7.04 13.70
N LYS A 267 15.11 7.80 13.66
CA LYS A 267 15.25 9.08 14.34
C LYS A 267 15.06 8.91 15.86
N ASP A 268 13.86 9.09 16.37
CA ASP A 268 13.54 9.15 17.81
C ASP A 268 12.40 8.22 18.22
N ARG A 269 11.91 7.37 17.30
CA ARG A 269 10.73 6.52 17.58
C ARG A 269 10.69 5.22 16.79
N ASN A 270 9.96 4.27 17.33
CA ASN A 270 9.56 3.09 16.58
C ASN A 270 8.47 3.48 15.56
N ILE A 271 8.75 3.23 14.28
CA ILE A 271 7.86 3.63 13.18
C ILE A 271 6.61 2.77 13.05
N GLY A 272 6.52 1.64 13.77
CA GLY A 272 5.34 0.77 13.87
C GLY A 272 4.41 1.08 15.05
N ASP A 273 4.77 2.04 15.90
CA ASP A 273 3.95 2.43 17.05
C ASP A 273 2.57 2.93 16.65
N SER A 274 1.62 2.71 17.56
CA SER A 274 0.23 3.15 17.42
C SER A 274 0.12 4.61 16.99
N THR A 275 -0.60 4.83 15.87
CA THR A 275 -0.78 6.18 15.33
C THR A 275 -2.08 6.32 14.55
N GLY A 276 -2.58 7.56 14.45
CA GLY A 276 -3.71 7.93 13.60
C GLY A 276 -3.27 8.68 12.36
N THR A 277 -3.94 8.41 11.24
CA THR A 277 -3.74 9.11 9.99
C THR A 277 -5.07 9.65 9.48
N VAL A 278 -5.09 10.90 9.04
CA VAL A 278 -6.24 11.49 8.31
C VAL A 278 -5.79 11.88 6.91
N PHE A 279 -6.75 11.84 5.98
CA PHE A 279 -6.42 12.11 4.58
C PHE A 279 -7.59 12.74 3.81
N VAL A 280 -7.22 13.40 2.72
CA VAL A 280 -8.11 13.76 1.62
C VAL A 280 -7.45 13.32 0.31
N GLN A 281 -8.20 12.62 -0.54
CA GLN A 281 -7.74 12.13 -1.83
C GLN A 281 -8.79 12.44 -2.90
N LYS A 282 -8.33 12.76 -4.10
CA LYS A 282 -9.16 12.94 -5.30
C LYS A 282 -8.76 11.92 -6.35
N THR A 283 -9.75 11.24 -6.94
CA THR A 283 -9.61 10.40 -8.13
C THR A 283 -10.30 11.06 -9.30
N PHE A 284 -9.70 10.98 -10.49
CA PHE A 284 -10.17 11.60 -11.73
C PHE A 284 -10.42 10.55 -12.81
#